data_982b7152b756faf6218c9ed2e0feeddb
#
_entry.id   982b7152b756faf6218c9ed2e0feeddb
#
_cell.length_a   1.000
_cell.length_b   1.000
_cell.length_c   1.000
_cell.angle_alpha   90.00
_cell.angle_beta   90.00
_cell.angle_gamma   90.00
#
_symmetry.space_group_name_H-M   'P 1'
#
loop_
_entity.id
_entity.type
_entity.pdbx_description
1 polymer ?
#
loop_
_entity_poly.entity_id
_entity_poly.type
_entity_poly.pdbx_seq_one_letter_code
_entity_poly.pdbx_strand_id
1 'polypeptide(L)'
;MADWLFFVLLIMHWKLSKDFSSISEIDLRAHDALFDRLLHVHLQRNHLFCLSPSEVVALRRAIQFGPQALHVLSTILRRAQDYAASVGSATRHAVLMPLGSAVREPLGKEFYIKAEDASWWLEHPPSLYVENAVSDGGLYNFILSSGLRSLIGSPKYLMVRPFHGGGNPLGSVMEALFDERIQGICICDRDDACAVPPFPKDTTSEQAHVALHKMRVVDAQGQSEPRNPFFSFKITHGWGVENYIGPNVLNLFFNSHLEACTSRSAFLNAFPDFPALSETEANEWFSINFKSVTQDAENIERGLSGRFRIAADSTRCGLLAGLSIPKSVIPFVIASAKSGRHHHELLRAFDRDMRINIYRNAVRDLTQAAMDALAADTQMNFA
;
A
#
# COMPACT_ATOMS: atom_id res chain seq x y z
N MET A 1 2.07 23.94 20.37
CA MET A 1 2.10 22.52 20.72
C MET A 1 2.39 21.77 19.43
N ALA A 2 3.56 21.18 19.33
CA ALA A 2 3.95 20.42 18.15
C ALA A 2 3.19 19.10 18.20
N ASP A 3 2.19 18.95 17.33
CA ASP A 3 1.52 17.69 17.10
C ASP A 3 2.58 16.71 16.54
N TRP A 4 3.00 15.79 17.37
CA TRP A 4 3.84 14.68 16.95
C TRP A 4 3.02 13.82 16.00
N LEU A 5 3.24 14.02 14.71
CA LEU A 5 2.71 13.20 13.64
C LEU A 5 3.24 11.77 13.83
N PHE A 6 2.39 10.89 14.32
CA PHE A 6 2.71 9.46 14.41
C PHE A 6 2.64 8.87 13.01
N PHE A 7 3.80 8.62 12.41
CA PHE A 7 3.92 7.91 11.17
C PHE A 7 3.82 6.41 11.44
N VAL A 8 2.86 5.73 10.83
CA VAL A 8 2.94 4.28 10.66
C VAL A 8 3.79 4.04 9.42
N LEU A 9 5.05 3.75 9.63
CA LEU A 9 5.93 3.24 8.58
C LEU A 9 5.49 1.80 8.29
N LEU A 10 5.47 1.46 7.03
CA LEU A 10 5.32 0.08 6.61
C LEU A 10 6.58 -0.66 7.01
N ILE A 11 6.43 -1.63 7.90
CA ILE A 11 7.55 -2.23 8.62
C ILE A 11 7.41 -3.74 8.52
N MET A 12 8.45 -4.40 8.03
CA MET A 12 8.54 -5.84 8.21
C MET A 12 8.87 -6.15 9.67
N HIS A 13 8.10 -7.07 10.26
CA HIS A 13 8.37 -7.60 11.58
C HIS A 13 9.40 -8.72 11.48
N TRP A 14 10.45 -8.62 12.29
CA TRP A 14 11.51 -9.62 12.39
C TRP A 14 11.53 -10.22 13.80
N LYS A 15 11.64 -11.54 13.88
CA LYS A 15 11.91 -12.25 15.14
C LYS A 15 13.05 -13.26 14.93
N LEU A 16 13.62 -13.75 16.01
CA LEU A 16 14.59 -14.84 15.94
C LEU A 16 13.87 -16.19 15.83
N SER A 17 14.47 -17.14 15.09
CA SER A 17 14.05 -18.53 15.19
C SER A 17 14.43 -19.13 16.54
N LYS A 18 13.75 -20.19 16.92
CA LYS A 18 14.07 -20.93 18.15
C LYS A 18 15.49 -21.51 18.12
N ASP A 19 16.08 -21.67 16.95
CA ASP A 19 17.43 -22.20 16.78
C ASP A 19 18.49 -21.30 17.42
N PHE A 20 18.25 -19.98 17.49
CA PHE A 20 19.15 -19.05 18.18
C PHE A 20 19.27 -19.35 19.68
N SER A 21 18.28 -19.97 20.30
CA SER A 21 18.37 -20.36 21.72
C SER A 21 19.29 -21.55 21.99
N SER A 22 19.64 -22.30 20.94
CA SER A 22 20.48 -23.51 21.03
C SER A 22 21.92 -23.29 20.54
N ILE A 23 22.25 -22.15 19.94
CA ILE A 23 23.62 -21.85 19.50
C ILE A 23 24.51 -21.35 20.65
N SER A 24 25.82 -21.60 20.53
CA SER A 24 26.78 -21.13 21.51
C SER A 24 26.96 -19.61 21.51
N GLU A 25 27.52 -19.04 22.60
CA GLU A 25 27.84 -17.61 22.63
C GLU A 25 28.89 -17.24 21.55
N ILE A 26 29.77 -18.17 21.17
CA ILE A 26 30.76 -17.96 20.11
C ILE A 26 30.05 -17.83 18.76
N ASP A 27 29.13 -18.73 18.47
CA ASP A 27 28.37 -18.69 17.23
C ASP A 27 27.43 -17.47 17.19
N LEU A 28 26.89 -17.04 18.35
CA LEU A 28 26.09 -15.83 18.43
C LEU A 28 26.91 -14.57 18.08
N ARG A 29 28.20 -14.52 18.48
CA ARG A 29 29.13 -13.44 18.11
C ARG A 29 29.41 -13.40 16.60
N ALA A 30 29.33 -14.52 15.91
CA ALA A 30 29.49 -14.53 14.44
C ALA A 30 28.39 -13.73 13.72
N HIS A 31 27.30 -13.36 14.41
CA HIS A 31 26.22 -12.56 13.90
C HIS A 31 26.24 -11.09 14.36
N ASP A 32 27.32 -10.60 14.98
CA ASP A 32 27.39 -9.26 15.60
C ASP A 32 27.04 -8.14 14.62
N ALA A 33 27.64 -8.13 13.45
CA ALA A 33 27.37 -7.15 12.39
C ALA A 33 25.91 -7.17 11.91
N LEU A 34 25.31 -8.35 11.83
CA LEU A 34 23.91 -8.51 11.45
C LEU A 34 22.98 -7.96 12.54
N PHE A 35 23.25 -8.26 13.81
CA PHE A 35 22.45 -7.72 14.91
C PHE A 35 22.57 -6.21 15.04
N ASP A 36 23.78 -5.65 14.88
CA ASP A 36 23.97 -4.20 14.88
C ASP A 36 23.16 -3.54 13.77
N ARG A 37 23.15 -4.14 12.57
CA ARG A 37 22.35 -3.69 11.45
C ARG A 37 20.84 -3.79 11.71
N LEU A 38 20.34 -4.90 12.26
CA LEU A 38 18.93 -5.07 12.66
C LEU A 38 18.50 -4.00 13.67
N LEU A 39 19.33 -3.71 14.66
CA LEU A 39 19.07 -2.66 15.63
C LEU A 39 19.09 -1.26 14.98
N HIS A 40 19.99 -1.02 14.03
CA HIS A 40 20.03 0.23 13.28
C HIS A 40 18.76 0.46 12.43
N VAL A 41 18.32 -0.54 11.65
CA VAL A 41 17.08 -0.41 10.85
C VAL A 41 15.83 -0.32 11.73
N HIS A 42 15.84 -0.95 12.92
CA HIS A 42 14.80 -0.76 13.92
C HIS A 42 14.75 0.70 14.42
N LEU A 43 15.90 1.29 14.72
CA LEU A 43 16.02 2.69 15.12
C LEU A 43 15.51 3.64 14.03
N GLN A 44 15.84 3.34 12.77
CA GLN A 44 15.36 4.09 11.60
C GLN A 44 13.87 3.88 11.31
N ARG A 45 13.22 2.96 12.01
CA ARG A 45 11.82 2.57 11.80
C ARG A 45 11.52 1.98 10.43
N ASN A 46 12.52 1.43 9.75
CA ASN A 46 12.36 0.74 8.47
C ASN A 46 11.85 -0.69 8.66
N HIS A 47 12.23 -1.32 9.77
CA HIS A 47 11.81 -2.66 10.18
C HIS A 47 11.61 -2.71 11.69
N LEU A 48 10.76 -3.62 12.15
CA LEU A 48 10.59 -3.89 13.58
C LEU A 48 11.31 -5.18 13.95
N PHE A 49 12.31 -5.07 14.80
CA PHE A 49 13.00 -6.22 15.37
C PHE A 49 12.42 -6.54 16.75
N CYS A 50 11.77 -7.69 16.85
CA CYS A 50 11.07 -8.14 18.05
C CYS A 50 11.89 -9.22 18.75
N LEU A 51 12.30 -8.94 19.98
CA LEU A 51 13.08 -9.85 20.82
C LEU A 51 12.33 -10.11 22.12
N SER A 52 12.39 -11.35 22.59
CA SER A 52 12.00 -11.68 23.95
C SER A 52 13.01 -11.15 24.97
N PRO A 53 12.64 -10.96 26.23
CA PRO A 53 13.57 -10.55 27.27
C PRO A 53 14.80 -11.46 27.41
N SER A 54 14.62 -12.78 27.25
CA SER A 54 15.73 -13.75 27.29
C SER A 54 16.70 -13.59 26.14
N GLU A 55 16.21 -13.32 24.92
CA GLU A 55 17.04 -13.05 23.73
C GLU A 55 17.82 -11.76 23.90
N VAL A 56 17.21 -10.69 24.41
CA VAL A 56 17.93 -9.43 24.71
C VAL A 56 19.06 -9.66 25.69
N VAL A 57 18.83 -10.44 26.75
CA VAL A 57 19.86 -10.76 27.75
C VAL A 57 20.98 -11.58 27.11
N ALA A 58 20.65 -12.59 26.32
CA ALA A 58 21.64 -13.43 25.61
C ALA A 58 22.52 -12.60 24.65
N LEU A 59 21.90 -11.76 23.83
CA LEU A 59 22.62 -10.86 22.91
C LEU A 59 23.56 -9.92 23.66
N ARG A 60 23.11 -9.27 24.73
CA ARG A 60 23.95 -8.34 25.53
C ARG A 60 25.11 -9.02 26.21
N ARG A 61 25.01 -10.32 26.52
CA ARG A 61 26.11 -11.10 27.09
C ARG A 61 27.12 -11.51 26.03
N ALA A 62 26.66 -11.93 24.87
CA ALA A 62 27.51 -12.47 23.81
C ALA A 62 28.18 -11.39 22.95
N ILE A 63 27.51 -10.27 22.69
CA ILE A 63 27.94 -9.25 21.73
C ILE A 63 28.25 -7.93 22.46
N GLN A 64 29.35 -7.29 22.07
CA GLN A 64 29.74 -5.97 22.59
C GLN A 64 29.14 -4.87 21.71
N PHE A 65 27.93 -4.43 22.05
CA PHE A 65 27.22 -3.40 21.32
C PHE A 65 27.70 -1.99 21.69
N GLY A 66 27.66 -1.09 20.70
CA GLY A 66 27.84 0.35 20.93
C GLY A 66 26.66 0.97 21.71
N PRO A 67 26.83 2.22 22.25
CA PRO A 67 25.82 2.86 23.09
C PRO A 67 24.44 2.99 22.43
N GLN A 68 24.38 3.24 21.13
CA GLN A 68 23.17 3.41 20.37
C GLN A 68 22.39 2.06 20.29
N ALA A 69 23.06 0.98 19.94
CA ALA A 69 22.47 -0.36 19.89
C ALA A 69 21.97 -0.82 21.29
N LEU A 70 22.74 -0.51 22.35
CA LEU A 70 22.30 -0.77 23.74
C LEU A 70 21.06 0.01 24.12
N HIS A 71 20.92 1.26 23.67
CA HIS A 71 19.70 2.05 23.86
C HIS A 71 18.50 1.40 23.15
N VAL A 72 18.67 0.96 21.89
CA VAL A 72 17.63 0.26 21.11
C VAL A 72 17.23 -1.04 21.81
N LEU A 73 18.18 -1.88 22.21
CA LEU A 73 17.91 -3.11 22.97
C LEU A 73 17.15 -2.85 24.26
N SER A 74 17.46 -1.78 24.97
CA SER A 74 16.76 -1.38 26.19
C SER A 74 15.32 -0.94 25.89
N THR A 75 15.08 -0.32 24.76
CA THR A 75 13.75 0.05 24.29
C THR A 75 12.94 -1.17 23.86
N ILE A 76 13.54 -2.10 23.11
CA ILE A 76 12.91 -3.37 22.75
C ILE A 76 12.51 -4.14 24.00
N LEU A 77 13.39 -4.23 24.99
CA LEU A 77 13.11 -4.92 26.25
C LEU A 77 11.92 -4.31 26.99
N ARG A 78 11.84 -2.98 27.08
CA ARG A 78 10.71 -2.28 27.73
C ARG A 78 9.38 -2.50 27.02
N ARG A 79 9.41 -2.70 25.71
CA ARG A 79 8.23 -2.85 24.84
C ARG A 79 8.04 -4.27 24.31
N ALA A 80 8.70 -5.26 24.93
CA ALA A 80 8.67 -6.63 24.44
C ALA A 80 7.25 -7.21 24.31
N GLN A 81 6.35 -6.86 25.23
CA GLN A 81 4.95 -7.30 25.17
C GLN A 81 4.19 -6.65 24.01
N ASP A 82 4.37 -5.34 23.78
CA ASP A 82 3.74 -4.61 22.68
C ASP A 82 4.21 -5.18 21.34
N TYR A 83 5.52 -5.45 21.22
CA TYR A 83 6.10 -6.00 20.00
C TYR A 83 5.69 -7.45 19.75
N ALA A 84 5.56 -8.26 20.80
CA ALA A 84 5.04 -9.62 20.67
C ALA A 84 3.58 -9.62 20.19
N ALA A 85 2.75 -8.71 20.72
CA ALA A 85 1.37 -8.54 20.25
C ALA A 85 1.33 -8.09 18.79
N SER A 86 2.21 -7.17 18.39
CA SER A 86 2.36 -6.73 17.00
C SER A 86 2.69 -7.86 16.05
N VAL A 87 3.70 -8.68 16.35
CA VAL A 87 4.05 -9.86 15.54
C VAL A 87 2.89 -10.84 15.47
N GLY A 88 2.17 -11.04 16.58
CA GLY A 88 1.00 -11.92 16.64
C GLY A 88 -0.14 -11.47 15.74
N SER A 89 -0.35 -10.15 15.61
CA SER A 89 -1.39 -9.55 14.76
C SER A 89 -0.96 -9.37 13.31
N ALA A 90 0.35 -9.34 13.01
CA ALA A 90 0.86 -9.20 11.67
C ALA A 90 0.39 -10.34 10.75
N THR A 91 0.06 -10.01 9.51
CA THR A 91 -0.33 -11.00 8.50
C THR A 91 0.84 -11.92 8.15
N ARG A 92 2.06 -11.35 8.13
CA ARG A 92 3.31 -12.05 7.85
C ARG A 92 4.45 -11.47 8.69
N HIS A 93 5.45 -12.28 9.00
CA HIS A 93 6.66 -11.80 9.64
C HIS A 93 7.88 -12.66 9.26
N ALA A 94 9.04 -12.02 9.26
CA ALA A 94 10.32 -12.65 8.98
C ALA A 94 10.84 -13.37 10.23
N VAL A 95 11.32 -14.57 10.07
CA VAL A 95 11.99 -15.37 11.10
C VAL A 95 13.46 -15.51 10.71
N LEU A 96 14.33 -14.79 11.39
CA LEU A 96 15.76 -14.86 11.16
C LEU A 96 16.30 -16.22 11.63
N MET A 97 17.05 -16.89 10.79
CA MET A 97 17.71 -18.15 11.08
C MET A 97 19.21 -17.95 11.23
N PRO A 98 19.89 -18.73 12.10
CA PRO A 98 21.35 -18.67 12.23
C PRO A 98 22.10 -18.94 10.93
N LEU A 99 23.36 -18.51 10.86
CA LEU A 99 24.29 -18.84 9.78
C LEU A 99 24.39 -20.37 9.58
N GLY A 100 24.45 -20.79 8.33
CA GLY A 100 24.56 -22.20 7.98
C GLY A 100 23.28 -23.02 8.17
N SER A 101 22.16 -22.41 8.53
CA SER A 101 20.87 -23.10 8.64
C SER A 101 20.39 -23.65 7.31
N ALA A 102 19.72 -24.81 7.33
CA ALA A 102 19.03 -25.33 6.15
C ALA A 102 17.87 -24.40 5.76
N VAL A 103 17.53 -24.37 4.46
CA VAL A 103 16.33 -23.66 3.97
C VAL A 103 15.10 -24.25 4.64
N ARG A 104 14.20 -23.41 5.10
CA ARG A 104 12.90 -23.83 5.63
C ARG A 104 11.79 -23.24 4.78
N GLU A 105 10.80 -24.07 4.48
CA GLU A 105 9.58 -23.62 3.84
C GLU A 105 8.78 -22.70 4.77
N PRO A 106 8.04 -21.74 4.22
CA PRO A 106 7.13 -20.89 4.99
C PRO A 106 6.14 -21.73 5.81
N LEU A 107 5.84 -21.28 7.02
CA LEU A 107 4.86 -21.92 7.90
C LEU A 107 3.83 -20.92 8.40
N GLY A 108 2.65 -20.95 7.85
CA GLY A 108 1.59 -20.01 8.17
C GLY A 108 1.99 -18.55 7.89
N LYS A 109 2.19 -17.76 8.95
CA LYS A 109 2.63 -16.36 8.86
C LYS A 109 4.16 -16.19 8.86
N GLU A 110 4.90 -17.26 9.07
CA GLU A 110 6.34 -17.22 9.27
C GLU A 110 7.09 -17.46 7.96
N PHE A 111 7.99 -16.55 7.63
CA PHE A 111 8.91 -16.66 6.51
C PHE A 111 10.33 -16.71 7.02
N TYR A 112 11.01 -17.80 6.76
CA TYR A 112 12.34 -18.07 7.28
C TYR A 112 13.39 -17.44 6.37
N ILE A 113 14.18 -16.52 6.93
CA ILE A 113 15.27 -15.83 6.23
C ILE A 113 16.58 -16.21 6.91
N LYS A 114 17.53 -16.71 6.13
CA LYS A 114 18.85 -17.04 6.63
C LYS A 114 19.64 -15.77 6.95
N ALA A 115 20.52 -15.85 7.94
CA ALA A 115 21.38 -14.73 8.31
C ALA A 115 22.20 -14.20 7.13
N GLU A 116 22.64 -15.11 6.22
CA GLU A 116 23.39 -14.76 5.01
C GLU A 116 22.59 -13.85 4.06
N ASP A 117 21.27 -14.09 3.97
CA ASP A 117 20.37 -13.36 3.07
C ASP A 117 19.77 -12.13 3.75
N ALA A 118 19.84 -12.00 5.08
CA ALA A 118 19.12 -10.99 5.85
C ALA A 118 19.53 -9.57 5.49
N SER A 119 20.81 -9.33 5.19
CA SER A 119 21.31 -8.00 4.81
C SER A 119 20.57 -7.43 3.60
N TRP A 120 20.29 -8.26 2.61
CA TRP A 120 19.51 -7.85 1.44
C TRP A 120 18.12 -7.33 1.82
N TRP A 121 17.38 -8.10 2.62
CA TRP A 121 16.04 -7.71 3.06
C TRP A 121 16.01 -6.45 3.91
N LEU A 122 17.06 -6.22 4.70
CA LEU A 122 17.18 -5.05 5.57
C LEU A 122 17.52 -3.77 4.79
N GLU A 123 18.20 -3.89 3.65
CA GLU A 123 18.56 -2.75 2.79
C GLU A 123 17.41 -2.22 1.97
N HIS A 124 16.40 -3.05 1.74
CA HIS A 124 15.28 -2.74 0.87
C HIS A 124 13.98 -2.62 1.68
N PRO A 125 13.69 -1.45 2.27
CA PRO A 125 12.46 -1.24 3.02
C PRO A 125 11.24 -1.44 2.11
N PRO A 126 10.11 -1.90 2.68
CA PRO A 126 8.88 -2.05 1.93
C PRO A 126 8.51 -0.79 1.18
N SER A 127 8.18 -0.92 -0.10
CA SER A 127 7.93 0.20 -1.00
C SER A 127 6.57 0.07 -1.69
N LEU A 128 6.04 1.20 -2.13
CA LEU A 128 4.84 1.28 -2.94
C LEU A 128 5.25 1.44 -4.41
N TYR A 129 5.04 0.42 -5.20
CA TYR A 129 5.31 0.43 -6.63
C TYR A 129 4.07 0.90 -7.38
N VAL A 130 4.20 1.99 -8.14
CA VAL A 130 3.12 2.64 -8.89
C VAL A 130 3.62 3.08 -10.25
N GLU A 131 2.70 3.33 -11.18
CA GLU A 131 3.06 3.77 -12.52
C GLU A 131 3.85 5.08 -12.50
N ASN A 132 3.40 6.07 -11.71
CA ASN A 132 4.07 7.34 -11.53
C ASN A 132 4.28 7.65 -10.04
N ALA A 133 5.53 7.65 -9.59
CA ALA A 133 5.85 7.86 -8.18
C ALA A 133 5.46 9.26 -7.65
N VAL A 134 5.43 10.27 -8.51
CA VAL A 134 5.16 11.66 -8.11
C VAL A 134 3.66 11.91 -7.97
N SER A 135 2.87 11.62 -9.01
CA SER A 135 1.42 11.84 -8.99
C SER A 135 0.70 10.74 -8.23
N ASP A 136 0.81 9.50 -8.71
CA ASP A 136 0.05 8.38 -8.18
C ASP A 136 0.55 8.01 -6.79
N GLY A 137 1.87 7.96 -6.59
CA GLY A 137 2.48 7.68 -5.29
C GLY A 137 2.08 8.69 -4.22
N GLY A 138 2.03 9.98 -4.56
CA GLY A 138 1.55 11.03 -3.65
C GLY A 138 0.07 10.89 -3.30
N LEU A 139 -0.76 10.58 -4.29
CA LEU A 139 -2.19 10.38 -4.11
C LEU A 139 -2.49 9.09 -3.33
N TYR A 140 -1.83 7.96 -3.65
CA TYR A 140 -1.96 6.73 -2.86
C TYR A 140 -1.52 6.92 -1.41
N ASN A 141 -0.43 7.65 -1.15
CA ASN A 141 -0.04 7.96 0.23
C ASN A 141 -1.14 8.69 0.99
N PHE A 142 -1.83 9.63 0.36
CA PHE A 142 -2.98 10.30 0.96
C PHE A 142 -4.16 9.34 1.19
N ILE A 143 -4.53 8.53 0.18
CA ILE A 143 -5.66 7.58 0.25
C ILE A 143 -5.41 6.54 1.33
N LEU A 144 -4.22 5.91 1.33
CA LEU A 144 -3.86 4.86 2.29
C LEU A 144 -3.78 5.41 3.72
N SER A 145 -3.20 6.59 3.92
CA SER A 145 -3.14 7.24 5.24
C SER A 145 -4.53 7.60 5.76
N SER A 146 -5.38 8.15 4.89
CA SER A 146 -6.74 8.53 5.26
C SER A 146 -7.63 7.32 5.46
N GLY A 147 -7.47 6.27 4.65
CA GLY A 147 -8.13 4.97 4.81
C GLY A 147 -7.73 4.31 6.13
N LEU A 148 -6.46 4.27 6.45
CA LEU A 148 -5.95 3.74 7.72
C LEU A 148 -6.53 4.50 8.92
N ARG A 149 -6.53 5.83 8.89
CA ARG A 149 -7.16 6.66 9.92
C ARG A 149 -8.64 6.30 10.12
N SER A 150 -9.38 6.11 9.04
CA SER A 150 -10.79 5.74 9.09
C SER A 150 -11.00 4.32 9.65
N LEU A 151 -10.10 3.38 9.38
CA LEU A 151 -10.20 2.00 9.85
C LEU A 151 -9.88 1.83 11.33
N ILE A 152 -8.88 2.55 11.84
CA ILE A 152 -8.37 2.37 13.21
C ILE A 152 -8.73 3.52 14.16
N GLY A 153 -9.41 4.56 13.68
CA GLY A 153 -9.85 5.69 14.50
C GLY A 153 -8.72 6.54 15.10
N SER A 154 -7.48 6.37 14.63
CA SER A 154 -6.30 7.07 15.12
C SER A 154 -5.71 7.96 14.03
N PRO A 155 -5.20 9.17 14.35
CA PRO A 155 -4.55 10.06 13.37
C PRO A 155 -3.14 9.54 13.02
N LYS A 156 -3.05 8.33 12.50
CA LYS A 156 -1.80 7.74 12.04
C LYS A 156 -1.66 7.98 10.54
N TYR A 157 -0.48 8.33 10.10
CA TYR A 157 -0.15 8.50 8.69
C TYR A 157 0.66 7.30 8.21
N LEU A 158 0.20 6.70 7.14
CA LEU A 158 0.93 5.67 6.43
C LEU A 158 1.89 6.39 5.47
N MET A 159 3.18 6.40 5.76
CA MET A 159 4.16 6.86 4.79
C MET A 159 4.75 5.66 4.08
N VAL A 160 4.40 5.53 2.82
CA VAL A 160 5.02 4.55 1.91
C VAL A 160 5.99 5.30 1.02
N ARG A 161 7.16 4.72 0.81
CA ARG A 161 8.10 5.25 -0.18
C ARG A 161 7.60 4.84 -1.58
N PRO A 162 7.10 5.77 -2.40
CA PRO A 162 6.68 5.42 -3.74
C PRO A 162 7.90 5.14 -4.61
N PHE A 163 7.80 4.08 -5.40
CA PHE A 163 8.78 3.69 -6.39
C PHE A 163 8.16 3.75 -7.78
N HIS A 164 8.88 4.30 -8.75
CA HIS A 164 8.36 4.47 -10.11
C HIS A 164 8.40 3.15 -10.87
N GLY A 165 7.23 2.64 -11.23
CA GLY A 165 7.06 1.37 -11.94
C GLY A 165 7.28 1.44 -13.45
N GLY A 166 7.57 2.63 -14.00
CA GLY A 166 7.93 2.80 -15.41
C GLY A 166 6.77 3.03 -16.37
N GLY A 167 5.53 3.10 -15.91
CA GLY A 167 4.35 3.24 -16.79
C GLY A 167 4.05 1.94 -17.57
N ASN A 168 3.89 2.01 -18.90
CA ASN A 168 3.56 0.85 -19.75
C ASN A 168 4.38 -0.44 -19.51
N PRO A 169 5.70 -0.42 -19.12
CA PRO A 169 6.43 -1.65 -18.82
C PRO A 169 6.21 -2.19 -17.40
N LEU A 170 5.16 -1.76 -16.67
CA LEU A 170 4.94 -2.17 -15.27
C LEU A 170 5.01 -3.69 -15.08
N GLY A 171 4.42 -4.48 -15.97
CA GLY A 171 4.48 -5.95 -15.90
C GLY A 171 5.91 -6.50 -15.93
N SER A 172 6.76 -6.01 -16.83
CA SER A 172 8.17 -6.42 -16.94
C SER A 172 8.98 -5.94 -15.74
N VAL A 173 8.71 -4.72 -15.26
CA VAL A 173 9.33 -4.19 -14.04
C VAL A 173 8.96 -5.04 -12.84
N MET A 174 7.68 -5.43 -12.72
CA MET A 174 7.21 -6.32 -11.66
C MET A 174 7.92 -7.68 -11.69
N GLU A 175 8.04 -8.30 -12.87
CA GLU A 175 8.73 -9.58 -13.01
C GLU A 175 10.19 -9.46 -12.53
N ALA A 176 10.91 -8.43 -12.97
CA ALA A 176 12.29 -8.18 -12.57
C ALA A 176 12.41 -7.92 -11.04
N LEU A 177 11.57 -7.04 -10.51
CA LEU A 177 11.56 -6.71 -9.08
C LEU A 177 11.19 -7.91 -8.20
N PHE A 178 10.31 -8.77 -8.68
CA PHE A 178 9.91 -9.99 -7.98
C PHE A 178 11.07 -10.97 -7.84
N ASP A 179 11.84 -11.15 -8.91
CA ASP A 179 13.02 -12.00 -8.90
C ASP A 179 14.15 -11.43 -8.02
N GLU A 180 14.20 -10.10 -7.85
CA GLU A 180 15.11 -9.40 -6.95
C GLU A 180 14.74 -9.47 -5.47
N ARG A 181 13.70 -10.21 -5.10
CA ARG A 181 13.23 -10.38 -3.71
C ARG A 181 12.87 -9.07 -3.00
N ILE A 182 12.37 -8.08 -3.71
CA ILE A 182 11.97 -6.81 -3.10
C ILE A 182 10.68 -6.93 -2.28
N GLN A 183 10.48 -5.96 -1.39
CA GLN A 183 9.34 -5.91 -0.48
C GLN A 183 8.40 -4.80 -0.85
N GLY A 184 7.10 -5.04 -0.67
CA GLY A 184 6.11 -4.00 -0.82
C GLY A 184 4.85 -4.40 -1.54
N ILE A 185 4.14 -3.41 -2.03
CA ILE A 185 2.95 -3.59 -2.83
C ILE A 185 3.08 -2.85 -4.15
N CYS A 186 2.73 -3.51 -5.25
CA CYS A 186 2.47 -2.87 -6.52
C CYS A 186 0.98 -2.57 -6.63
N ILE A 187 0.64 -1.32 -6.87
CA ILE A 187 -0.72 -0.89 -7.16
C ILE A 187 -0.75 -0.38 -8.58
N CYS A 188 -1.58 -0.98 -9.43
CA CYS A 188 -1.77 -0.54 -10.81
C CYS A 188 -3.22 -0.16 -11.08
N ASP A 189 -3.39 0.72 -12.05
CA ASP A 189 -4.68 1.10 -12.57
C ASP A 189 -5.37 -0.10 -13.24
N ARG A 190 -6.69 -0.15 -13.14
CA ARG A 190 -7.47 -1.21 -13.78
C ARG A 190 -7.53 -1.05 -15.30
N ASP A 191 -7.53 0.18 -15.78
CA ASP A 191 -7.63 0.57 -17.19
C ASP A 191 -8.82 -0.02 -17.95
N ASP A 192 -9.87 -0.42 -17.23
CA ASP A 192 -11.07 -1.01 -17.78
C ASP A 192 -12.31 -0.67 -16.94
N ALA A 193 -13.47 -0.71 -17.58
CA ALA A 193 -14.77 -0.61 -16.91
C ALA A 193 -15.11 -1.88 -16.12
N CYS A 194 -14.56 -3.04 -16.51
CA CYS A 194 -14.80 -4.32 -15.86
C CYS A 194 -13.69 -4.69 -14.88
N ALA A 195 -14.08 -5.05 -13.64
CA ALA A 195 -13.15 -5.45 -12.58
C ALA A 195 -12.69 -6.92 -12.68
N VAL A 196 -13.16 -7.66 -13.67
CA VAL A 196 -12.96 -9.12 -13.78
C VAL A 196 -12.26 -9.46 -15.10
N PRO A 197 -11.19 -10.30 -15.08
CA PRO A 197 -10.56 -10.80 -16.30
C PRO A 197 -11.54 -11.46 -17.26
N PRO A 198 -11.25 -11.45 -18.59
CA PRO A 198 -10.02 -10.93 -19.20
C PRO A 198 -9.99 -9.41 -19.30
N PHE A 199 -8.84 -8.83 -18.96
CA PHE A 199 -8.61 -7.40 -19.15
C PHE A 199 -8.30 -7.10 -20.62
N PRO A 200 -8.57 -5.88 -21.11
CA PRO A 200 -8.23 -5.48 -22.48
C PRO A 200 -6.72 -5.65 -22.72
N LYS A 201 -6.40 -6.12 -23.93
CA LYS A 201 -5.02 -6.36 -24.35
C LYS A 201 -4.19 -5.06 -24.29
N ASP A 202 -2.94 -5.20 -23.90
CA ASP A 202 -1.97 -4.11 -23.80
C ASP A 202 -2.30 -3.05 -22.71
N THR A 203 -3.25 -3.32 -21.79
CA THR A 203 -3.51 -2.49 -20.62
C THR A 203 -2.55 -2.81 -19.48
N THR A 204 -2.38 -1.87 -18.56
CA THR A 204 -1.56 -2.09 -17.35
C THR A 204 -2.10 -3.23 -16.51
N SER A 205 -3.42 -3.34 -16.39
CA SER A 205 -4.08 -4.42 -15.65
C SER A 205 -3.88 -5.79 -16.29
N GLU A 206 -3.88 -5.90 -17.62
CA GLU A 206 -3.58 -7.17 -18.30
C GLU A 206 -2.14 -7.59 -18.08
N GLN A 207 -1.19 -6.67 -18.32
CA GLN A 207 0.24 -6.93 -18.10
C GLN A 207 0.53 -7.36 -16.67
N ALA A 208 -0.05 -6.66 -15.72
CA ALA A 208 0.07 -6.97 -14.31
C ALA A 208 -0.56 -8.32 -13.95
N HIS A 209 -1.70 -8.66 -14.52
CA HIS A 209 -2.36 -9.95 -14.33
C HIS A 209 -1.50 -11.10 -14.89
N VAL A 210 -0.93 -10.93 -16.08
CA VAL A 210 -0.01 -11.90 -16.69
C VAL A 210 1.24 -12.08 -15.84
N ALA A 211 1.87 -10.97 -15.39
CA ALA A 211 3.02 -11.02 -14.49
C ALA A 211 2.69 -11.76 -13.19
N LEU A 212 1.54 -11.46 -12.57
CA LEU A 212 1.09 -12.14 -11.35
C LEU A 212 0.97 -13.66 -11.53
N HIS A 213 0.42 -14.12 -12.66
CA HIS A 213 0.34 -15.56 -12.96
C HIS A 213 1.71 -16.22 -13.10
N LYS A 214 2.67 -15.56 -13.74
CA LYS A 214 4.04 -16.06 -13.85
C LYS A 214 4.76 -16.12 -12.50
N MET A 215 4.44 -15.20 -11.61
CA MET A 215 5.06 -15.11 -10.28
C MET A 215 4.50 -16.10 -9.26
N ARG A 216 3.42 -16.80 -9.56
CA ARG A 216 2.83 -17.81 -8.67
C ARG A 216 3.49 -19.17 -8.88
N VAL A 217 3.92 -19.77 -7.78
CA VAL A 217 4.32 -21.20 -7.76
C VAL A 217 3.06 -22.00 -7.43
N VAL A 218 2.80 -23.00 -8.24
CA VAL A 218 1.77 -24.00 -7.91
C VAL A 218 2.44 -25.04 -7.02
N ASP A 219 1.96 -25.20 -5.79
CA ASP A 219 2.42 -26.24 -4.89
C ASP A 219 1.99 -27.65 -5.37
N ALA A 220 2.45 -28.69 -4.69
CA ALA A 220 2.09 -30.06 -5.00
C ALA A 220 0.58 -30.36 -4.87
N GLN A 221 -0.19 -29.50 -4.19
CA GLN A 221 -1.64 -29.58 -4.01
C GLN A 221 -2.41 -28.72 -5.02
N GLY A 222 -1.73 -28.08 -5.97
CA GLY A 222 -2.34 -27.21 -6.97
C GLY A 222 -2.72 -25.81 -6.45
N GLN A 223 -2.31 -25.44 -5.23
CA GLN A 223 -2.50 -24.09 -4.71
C GLN A 223 -1.37 -23.19 -5.18
N SER A 224 -1.70 -21.99 -5.63
CA SER A 224 -0.68 -21.04 -6.07
C SER A 224 -0.27 -20.12 -4.94
N GLU A 225 0.99 -20.24 -4.52
CA GLU A 225 1.60 -19.32 -3.57
C GLU A 225 2.57 -18.36 -4.27
N PRO A 226 2.68 -17.10 -3.82
CA PRO A 226 3.64 -16.17 -4.37
C PRO A 226 5.06 -16.61 -3.98
N ARG A 227 5.99 -16.66 -4.96
CA ARG A 227 7.41 -16.95 -4.70
C ARG A 227 8.03 -15.98 -3.70
N ASN A 228 7.61 -14.72 -3.76
CA ASN A 228 8.04 -13.68 -2.84
C ASN A 228 6.88 -13.30 -1.91
N PRO A 229 6.89 -13.78 -0.66
CA PRO A 229 5.79 -13.57 0.28
C PRO A 229 5.69 -12.12 0.77
N PHE A 230 6.72 -11.31 0.57
CA PHE A 230 6.78 -9.93 1.01
C PHE A 230 6.46 -8.94 -0.11
N PHE A 231 6.04 -9.44 -1.27
CA PHE A 231 5.59 -8.64 -2.38
C PHE A 231 4.14 -8.96 -2.71
N SER A 232 3.31 -7.95 -2.79
CA SER A 232 1.90 -8.07 -3.11
C SER A 232 1.54 -7.22 -4.31
N PHE A 233 0.43 -7.59 -4.94
CA PHE A 233 -0.06 -6.91 -6.09
C PHE A 233 -1.55 -6.59 -5.94
N LYS A 234 -1.94 -5.36 -6.32
CA LYS A 234 -3.33 -4.91 -6.28
C LYS A 234 -3.70 -4.13 -7.53
N ILE A 235 -4.75 -4.57 -8.19
CA ILE A 235 -5.43 -3.78 -9.22
C ILE A 235 -6.45 -2.87 -8.53
N THR A 236 -6.55 -1.62 -8.94
CA THR A 236 -7.51 -0.65 -8.39
C THR A 236 -8.95 -1.10 -8.60
N HIS A 237 -9.83 -0.73 -7.70
CA HIS A 237 -11.27 -0.95 -7.87
C HIS A 237 -11.85 -0.05 -8.96
N GLY A 238 -11.33 1.18 -9.08
CA GLY A 238 -11.68 2.14 -10.12
C GLY A 238 -10.86 1.95 -11.40
N TRP A 239 -11.21 2.68 -12.44
CA TRP A 239 -10.46 2.71 -13.70
C TRP A 239 -9.00 3.09 -13.47
N GLY A 240 -8.79 4.13 -12.67
CA GLY A 240 -7.47 4.60 -12.27
C GLY A 240 -7.45 5.16 -10.86
N VAL A 241 -6.29 5.64 -10.44
CA VAL A 241 -6.11 6.28 -9.12
C VAL A 241 -7.01 7.50 -8.93
N GLU A 242 -7.37 8.19 -10.01
CA GLU A 242 -8.24 9.36 -9.99
C GLU A 242 -9.63 9.05 -9.44
N ASN A 243 -10.14 7.84 -9.60
CA ASN A 243 -11.45 7.42 -9.08
C ASN A 243 -11.50 7.41 -7.53
N TYR A 244 -10.32 7.36 -6.88
CA TYR A 244 -10.21 7.48 -5.43
C TYR A 244 -10.20 8.94 -4.93
N ILE A 245 -10.21 9.90 -5.86
CA ILE A 245 -10.56 11.30 -5.52
C ILE A 245 -12.07 11.36 -5.45
N GLY A 246 -12.62 11.28 -4.24
CA GLY A 246 -14.06 11.23 -4.05
C GLY A 246 -14.76 12.55 -4.44
N PRO A 247 -16.08 12.51 -4.63
CA PRO A 247 -16.86 13.67 -5.08
C PRO A 247 -16.76 14.87 -4.14
N ASN A 248 -16.69 14.67 -2.82
CA ASN A 248 -16.53 15.78 -1.88
C ASN A 248 -15.11 16.38 -1.92
N VAL A 249 -14.08 15.56 -2.13
CA VAL A 249 -12.69 16.04 -2.33
C VAL A 249 -12.61 16.85 -3.63
N LEU A 250 -13.21 16.37 -4.71
CA LEU A 250 -13.26 17.08 -5.98
C LEU A 250 -14.06 18.39 -5.87
N ASN A 251 -15.17 18.39 -5.15
CA ASN A 251 -15.95 19.61 -4.91
C ASN A 251 -15.17 20.65 -4.09
N LEU A 252 -14.35 20.22 -3.14
CA LEU A 252 -13.44 21.13 -2.42
C LEU A 252 -12.47 21.81 -3.38
N PHE A 253 -11.89 21.05 -4.32
CA PHE A 253 -11.03 21.61 -5.37
C PHE A 253 -11.78 22.65 -6.21
N PHE A 254 -12.95 22.32 -6.73
CA PHE A 254 -13.76 23.24 -7.54
C PHE A 254 -14.12 24.54 -6.83
N ASN A 255 -14.39 24.46 -5.52
CA ASN A 255 -14.68 25.66 -4.71
C ASN A 255 -13.44 26.52 -4.44
N SER A 256 -12.24 25.92 -4.54
CA SER A 256 -10.97 26.60 -4.32
C SER A 256 -10.34 27.14 -5.61
N HIS A 257 -10.84 26.73 -6.79
CA HIS A 257 -10.28 27.04 -8.11
C HIS A 257 -11.38 27.48 -9.06
N LEU A 258 -11.59 28.79 -9.17
CA LEU A 258 -12.66 29.38 -9.99
C LEU A 258 -12.50 29.09 -11.49
N GLU A 259 -11.27 28.85 -11.95
CA GLU A 259 -10.98 28.48 -13.34
C GLU A 259 -11.53 27.08 -13.71
N ALA A 260 -11.88 26.27 -12.74
CA ALA A 260 -12.45 24.94 -12.95
C ALA A 260 -13.99 24.92 -13.10
N CYS A 261 -14.64 26.07 -13.31
CA CYS A 261 -16.11 26.18 -13.39
C CYS A 261 -16.72 25.29 -14.48
N THR A 262 -16.08 25.20 -15.66
CA THR A 262 -16.58 24.36 -16.76
C THR A 262 -16.59 22.87 -16.38
N SER A 263 -15.50 22.39 -15.80
CA SER A 263 -15.43 20.99 -15.32
C SER A 263 -16.47 20.74 -14.23
N ARG A 264 -16.62 21.68 -13.27
CA ARG A 264 -17.64 21.59 -12.21
C ARG A 264 -19.05 21.46 -12.81
N SER A 265 -19.39 22.28 -13.81
CA SER A 265 -20.71 22.23 -14.46
C SER A 265 -20.93 20.87 -15.14
N ALA A 266 -19.90 20.29 -15.78
CA ALA A 266 -19.99 18.96 -16.37
C ALA A 266 -20.29 17.88 -15.31
N PHE A 267 -19.64 17.93 -14.16
CA PHE A 267 -19.92 17.01 -13.05
C PHE A 267 -21.34 17.17 -12.49
N LEU A 268 -21.82 18.40 -12.31
CA LEU A 268 -23.19 18.68 -11.85
C LEU A 268 -24.25 18.18 -12.86
N ASN A 269 -23.96 18.26 -14.16
CA ASN A 269 -24.86 17.74 -15.19
C ASN A 269 -24.88 16.21 -15.23
N ALA A 270 -23.72 15.56 -15.03
CA ALA A 270 -23.63 14.10 -15.05
C ALA A 270 -24.18 13.45 -13.77
N PHE A 271 -23.98 14.11 -12.63
CA PHE A 271 -24.38 13.64 -11.31
C PHE A 271 -25.22 14.73 -10.64
N PRO A 272 -26.56 14.69 -10.78
CA PRO A 272 -27.43 15.71 -10.20
C PRO A 272 -27.27 15.95 -8.71
N ASP A 273 -26.96 14.88 -7.96
CA ASP A 273 -26.76 14.93 -6.51
C ASP A 273 -25.32 15.26 -6.07
N PHE A 274 -24.42 15.58 -7.05
CA PHE A 274 -23.01 15.89 -6.73
C PHE A 274 -22.90 17.05 -5.72
N PRO A 275 -22.11 16.93 -4.65
CA PRO A 275 -21.16 15.83 -4.36
C PRO A 275 -21.73 14.67 -3.50
N ALA A 276 -23.01 14.65 -3.20
CA ALA A 276 -23.66 13.61 -2.38
C ALA A 276 -24.19 12.47 -3.26
N LEU A 277 -23.30 11.72 -3.90
CA LEU A 277 -23.67 10.65 -4.82
C LEU A 277 -24.51 9.57 -4.14
N SER A 278 -25.54 9.10 -4.83
CA SER A 278 -26.23 7.86 -4.52
C SER A 278 -25.28 6.65 -4.70
N GLU A 279 -25.63 5.48 -4.13
CA GLU A 279 -24.82 4.26 -4.30
C GLU A 279 -24.69 3.85 -5.79
N THR A 280 -25.71 4.09 -6.60
CA THR A 280 -25.69 3.84 -8.05
C THR A 280 -24.69 4.77 -8.75
N GLU A 281 -24.75 6.07 -8.48
CA GLU A 281 -23.83 7.06 -9.06
C GLU A 281 -22.38 6.83 -8.58
N ALA A 282 -22.20 6.38 -7.34
CA ALA A 282 -20.89 6.04 -6.83
C ALA A 282 -20.29 4.79 -7.51
N ASN A 283 -21.13 3.82 -7.92
CA ASN A 283 -20.68 2.71 -8.76
C ASN A 283 -20.24 3.21 -10.14
N GLU A 284 -21.00 4.11 -10.75
CA GLU A 284 -20.65 4.73 -12.03
C GLU A 284 -19.34 5.51 -11.91
N TRP A 285 -19.12 6.24 -10.79
CA TRP A 285 -17.89 6.98 -10.51
C TRP A 285 -16.62 6.12 -10.65
N PHE A 286 -16.61 4.93 -10.08
CA PHE A 286 -15.46 4.01 -10.18
C PHE A 286 -15.27 3.39 -11.58
N SER A 287 -16.24 3.56 -12.46
CA SER A 287 -16.19 3.01 -13.81
C SER A 287 -15.83 4.06 -14.88
N ILE A 288 -15.66 5.33 -14.48
CA ILE A 288 -15.31 6.42 -15.38
C ILE A 288 -13.81 6.52 -15.55
N ASN A 289 -13.34 6.64 -16.78
CA ASN A 289 -11.97 7.05 -17.06
C ASN A 289 -11.86 8.58 -17.00
N PHE A 290 -11.34 9.10 -15.91
CA PHE A 290 -11.15 10.54 -15.74
C PHE A 290 -9.95 11.13 -16.51
N LYS A 291 -9.13 10.29 -17.17
CA LYS A 291 -7.92 10.72 -17.89
C LYS A 291 -8.20 11.11 -19.35
N SER A 292 -9.25 10.56 -19.99
CA SER A 292 -9.48 10.72 -21.42
C SER A 292 -10.93 10.98 -21.78
N VAL A 293 -11.17 12.09 -22.46
CA VAL A 293 -12.51 12.51 -22.92
C VAL A 293 -12.96 11.79 -24.20
N THR A 294 -12.02 11.41 -25.06
CA THR A 294 -12.33 10.87 -26.41
C THR A 294 -12.33 9.36 -26.50
N GLN A 295 -11.53 8.68 -25.71
CA GLN A 295 -11.48 7.22 -25.68
C GLN A 295 -12.67 6.58 -24.95
N ASP A 296 -13.29 7.31 -24.02
CA ASP A 296 -14.32 6.77 -23.18
C ASP A 296 -15.62 6.45 -23.93
N ALA A 297 -16.01 7.28 -24.88
CA ALA A 297 -17.19 7.00 -25.70
C ALA A 297 -17.04 5.71 -26.53
N GLU A 298 -15.86 5.48 -27.13
CA GLU A 298 -15.57 4.28 -27.90
C GLU A 298 -15.40 3.03 -27.02
N ASN A 299 -14.80 3.16 -25.84
CA ASN A 299 -14.61 2.06 -24.90
C ASN A 299 -15.90 1.69 -24.18
N ILE A 300 -16.75 2.68 -23.91
CA ILE A 300 -18.10 2.46 -23.38
C ILE A 300 -18.95 1.70 -24.43
N GLU A 301 -18.87 2.02 -25.69
CA GLU A 301 -19.55 1.27 -26.76
C GLU A 301 -19.03 -0.15 -26.94
N ARG A 302 -17.71 -0.40 -26.75
CA ARG A 302 -17.08 -1.71 -26.98
C ARG A 302 -17.11 -2.65 -25.78
N GLY A 303 -17.13 -2.14 -24.54
CA GLY A 303 -16.90 -2.92 -23.31
C GLY A 303 -18.13 -3.16 -22.44
N LEU A 304 -19.23 -2.49 -22.70
CA LEU A 304 -20.41 -2.51 -21.83
C LEU A 304 -21.36 -3.66 -22.13
N SER A 305 -20.95 -4.88 -21.83
CA SER A 305 -21.91 -5.97 -21.69
C SER A 305 -22.72 -5.79 -20.38
N GLY A 306 -23.93 -5.38 -20.50
CA GLY A 306 -25.00 -5.62 -19.54
C GLY A 306 -25.20 -4.59 -18.42
N ARG A 307 -24.20 -4.13 -17.71
CA ARG A 307 -24.41 -3.23 -16.53
C ARG A 307 -24.41 -1.74 -16.87
N PHE A 308 -23.69 -1.34 -17.90
CA PHE A 308 -23.64 0.05 -18.37
C PHE A 308 -24.47 0.34 -19.63
N ARG A 309 -25.14 -0.66 -20.20
CA ARG A 309 -26.09 -0.45 -21.31
C ARG A 309 -27.18 0.59 -20.97
N ILE A 310 -27.53 0.72 -19.70
CA ILE A 310 -28.51 1.72 -19.23
C ILE A 310 -27.95 3.14 -19.34
N ALA A 311 -26.64 3.32 -19.15
CA ALA A 311 -25.97 4.62 -19.31
C ALA A 311 -25.66 4.93 -20.79
N ALA A 312 -25.40 3.91 -21.62
CA ALA A 312 -25.09 4.03 -23.04
C ALA A 312 -26.33 4.35 -23.91
N ASP A 313 -27.52 3.90 -23.52
CA ASP A 313 -28.75 4.13 -24.28
C ASP A 313 -29.36 5.53 -24.09
N SER A 314 -28.75 6.36 -23.28
CA SER A 314 -29.22 7.72 -23.09
C SER A 314 -28.11 8.73 -23.37
N THR A 315 -28.48 9.94 -23.64
CA THR A 315 -27.67 11.16 -23.66
C THR A 315 -26.53 11.24 -22.60
N ARG A 316 -26.44 10.28 -21.67
CA ARG A 316 -25.37 10.17 -20.66
C ARG A 316 -23.99 9.79 -21.25
N CYS A 317 -23.89 9.02 -22.32
CA CYS A 317 -22.58 8.73 -22.96
C CYS A 317 -21.88 10.01 -23.45
N GLY A 318 -22.62 10.96 -24.00
CA GLY A 318 -22.09 12.26 -24.38
C GLY A 318 -21.68 13.13 -23.19
N LEU A 319 -22.29 12.92 -22.02
CA LEU A 319 -21.97 13.62 -20.77
C LEU A 319 -20.74 13.03 -20.07
N LEU A 320 -20.60 11.72 -20.10
CA LEU A 320 -19.42 11.02 -19.53
C LEU A 320 -18.15 11.36 -20.31
N ALA A 321 -18.23 11.52 -21.61
CA ALA A 321 -17.10 11.97 -22.46
C ALA A 321 -16.59 13.38 -22.12
N GLY A 322 -17.35 14.18 -21.38
CA GLY A 322 -16.94 15.51 -20.88
C GLY A 322 -16.38 15.52 -19.45
N LEU A 323 -16.36 14.38 -18.76
CA LEU A 323 -15.92 14.28 -17.39
C LEU A 323 -14.43 13.99 -17.29
N SER A 324 -13.61 15.02 -17.36
CA SER A 324 -12.19 14.91 -17.02
C SER A 324 -11.89 15.63 -15.72
N ILE A 325 -11.12 14.99 -14.84
CA ILE A 325 -10.57 15.67 -13.68
C ILE A 325 -9.45 16.61 -14.15
N PRO A 326 -9.50 17.91 -13.80
CA PRO A 326 -8.43 18.85 -14.12
C PRO A 326 -7.07 18.34 -13.61
N LYS A 327 -6.03 18.44 -14.45
CA LYS A 327 -4.67 17.96 -14.09
C LYS A 327 -4.13 18.54 -12.78
N SER A 328 -4.63 19.71 -12.36
CA SER A 328 -4.26 20.37 -11.10
C SER A 328 -4.89 19.75 -9.85
N VAL A 329 -5.86 18.85 -9.97
CA VAL A 329 -6.53 18.21 -8.81
C VAL A 329 -5.56 17.35 -8.01
N ILE A 330 -4.80 16.46 -8.65
CA ILE A 330 -3.83 15.60 -7.95
C ILE A 330 -2.78 16.43 -7.21
N PRO A 331 -2.08 17.39 -7.85
CA PRO A 331 -1.19 18.31 -7.13
C PRO A 331 -1.86 19.04 -5.97
N PHE A 332 -3.10 19.50 -6.11
CA PHE A 332 -3.85 20.14 -5.03
C PHE A 332 -4.07 19.19 -3.84
N VAL A 333 -4.51 17.95 -4.09
CA VAL A 333 -4.72 16.94 -3.03
C VAL A 333 -3.40 16.66 -2.31
N ILE A 334 -2.32 16.41 -3.05
CA ILE A 334 -1.00 16.12 -2.48
C ILE A 334 -0.47 17.30 -1.65
N ALA A 335 -0.58 18.52 -2.16
CA ALA A 335 -0.14 19.71 -1.44
C ALA A 335 -0.97 19.95 -0.17
N SER A 336 -2.28 19.79 -0.26
CA SER A 336 -3.20 19.92 0.88
C SER A 336 -2.98 18.83 1.93
N ALA A 337 -2.65 17.59 1.52
CA ALA A 337 -2.35 16.50 2.43
C ALA A 337 -1.07 16.74 3.25
N LYS A 338 -0.08 17.39 2.67
CA LYS A 338 1.24 17.64 3.30
C LYS A 338 1.28 18.76 4.35
N SER A 339 0.23 19.42 4.68
CA SER A 339 0.15 20.59 5.60
C SER A 339 -0.33 21.87 4.93
N GLY A 340 -0.99 21.77 3.80
CA GLY A 340 -1.52 22.92 3.09
C GLY A 340 -2.67 23.62 3.82
N ARG A 341 -3.03 24.81 3.35
CA ARG A 341 -4.13 25.64 3.85
C ARG A 341 -5.44 24.86 3.99
N HIS A 342 -5.68 23.88 3.11
CA HIS A 342 -6.90 23.08 3.05
C HIS A 342 -6.79 21.71 3.72
N HIS A 343 -5.76 21.46 4.54
CA HIS A 343 -5.55 20.12 5.13
C HIS A 343 -6.79 19.59 5.88
N HIS A 344 -7.32 20.38 6.80
CA HIS A 344 -8.50 19.96 7.58
C HIS A 344 -9.77 19.84 6.73
N GLU A 345 -9.92 20.69 5.73
CA GLU A 345 -11.05 20.65 4.79
C GLU A 345 -10.97 19.40 3.91
N LEU A 346 -9.76 19.07 3.43
CA LEU A 346 -9.49 17.86 2.65
C LEU A 346 -9.84 16.60 3.45
N LEU A 347 -9.39 16.49 4.70
CA LEU A 347 -9.73 15.38 5.56
C LEU A 347 -11.24 15.25 5.81
N ARG A 348 -11.92 16.38 6.05
CA ARG A 348 -13.39 16.38 6.21
C ARG A 348 -14.12 16.00 4.93
N ALA A 349 -13.62 16.42 3.78
CA ALA A 349 -14.18 16.03 2.48
C ALA A 349 -14.01 14.53 2.25
N PHE A 350 -12.82 13.99 2.50
CA PHE A 350 -12.55 12.56 2.42
C PHE A 350 -13.45 11.76 3.40
N ASP A 351 -13.62 12.22 4.65
CA ASP A 351 -14.49 11.55 5.62
C ASP A 351 -15.97 11.54 5.17
N ARG A 352 -16.40 12.53 4.40
CA ARG A 352 -17.74 12.52 3.79
C ARG A 352 -17.84 11.49 2.67
N ASP A 353 -16.81 11.39 1.81
CA ASP A 353 -16.74 10.38 0.75
C ASP A 353 -16.73 8.96 1.35
N MET A 354 -16.07 8.76 2.48
CA MET A 354 -16.08 7.49 3.23
C MET A 354 -17.45 7.10 3.80
N ARG A 355 -18.46 7.94 3.75
CA ARG A 355 -19.85 7.58 4.11
C ARG A 355 -20.57 6.87 2.97
N ILE A 356 -20.11 7.01 1.74
CA ILE A 356 -20.60 6.29 0.58
C ILE A 356 -20.04 4.87 0.65
N ASN A 357 -20.90 3.84 0.70
CA ASN A 357 -20.48 2.47 0.98
C ASN A 357 -19.46 1.93 -0.01
N ILE A 358 -19.70 2.11 -1.30
CA ILE A 358 -18.79 1.59 -2.32
C ILE A 358 -17.43 2.28 -2.28
N TYR A 359 -17.41 3.60 -2.06
CA TYR A 359 -16.17 4.36 -1.91
C TYR A 359 -15.39 3.88 -0.70
N ARG A 360 -16.05 3.76 0.44
CA ARG A 360 -15.47 3.22 1.67
C ARG A 360 -14.89 1.82 1.48
N ASN A 361 -15.62 0.94 0.80
CA ASN A 361 -15.17 -0.43 0.55
C ASN A 361 -13.95 -0.47 -0.38
N ALA A 362 -13.93 0.36 -1.43
CA ALA A 362 -12.78 0.47 -2.34
C ALA A 362 -11.53 0.97 -1.62
N VAL A 363 -11.65 2.04 -0.82
CA VAL A 363 -10.54 2.58 -0.03
C VAL A 363 -10.08 1.58 1.02
N ARG A 364 -11.02 0.92 1.71
CA ARG A 364 -10.72 -0.10 2.73
C ARG A 364 -9.99 -1.29 2.13
N ASP A 365 -10.45 -1.80 1.01
CA ASP A 365 -9.85 -2.93 0.31
C ASP A 365 -8.40 -2.61 -0.14
N LEU A 366 -8.19 -1.42 -0.69
CA LEU A 366 -6.85 -0.94 -1.06
C LEU A 366 -5.94 -0.78 0.17
N THR A 367 -6.46 -0.17 1.24
CA THR A 367 -5.70 0.04 2.47
C THR A 367 -5.37 -1.30 3.13
N GLN A 368 -6.31 -2.25 3.18
CA GLN A 368 -6.08 -3.57 3.73
C GLN A 368 -5.02 -4.33 2.92
N ALA A 369 -5.10 -4.30 1.58
CA ALA A 369 -4.09 -4.93 0.73
C ALA A 369 -2.68 -4.36 0.97
N ALA A 370 -2.58 -3.03 1.14
CA ALA A 370 -1.31 -2.39 1.48
C ALA A 370 -0.80 -2.81 2.86
N MET A 371 -1.67 -2.88 3.85
CA MET A 371 -1.31 -3.35 5.20
C MET A 371 -0.86 -4.81 5.20
N ASP A 372 -1.57 -5.68 4.49
CA ASP A 372 -1.25 -7.09 4.39
C ASP A 372 0.10 -7.33 3.71
N ALA A 373 0.37 -6.60 2.63
CA ALA A 373 1.62 -6.70 1.87
C ALA A 373 2.84 -6.24 2.66
N LEU A 374 2.63 -5.28 3.54
CA LEU A 374 3.70 -4.54 4.19
C LEU A 374 3.84 -4.96 5.66
N ALA A 375 3.11 -6.01 6.06
CA ALA A 375 3.07 -6.53 7.44
C ALA A 375 2.84 -5.40 8.48
N ALA A 376 2.10 -4.36 8.08
CA ALA A 376 1.82 -3.22 8.94
C ALA A 376 0.89 -3.63 10.08
N ASP A 377 1.30 -3.36 11.30
CA ASP A 377 0.43 -3.49 12.46
C ASP A 377 -0.32 -2.18 12.72
N THR A 378 -1.63 -2.30 12.86
CA THR A 378 -2.51 -1.17 13.18
C THR A 378 -2.38 -0.66 14.62
N GLN A 379 -1.74 -1.43 15.49
CA GLN A 379 -1.68 -1.14 16.93
C GLN A 379 -0.37 -0.50 17.41
N MET A 380 0.62 -0.36 16.54
CA MET A 380 1.92 0.15 16.95
C MET A 380 1.93 1.65 17.25
N ASN A 381 2.02 1.97 18.53
CA ASN A 381 2.45 3.27 19.02
C ASN A 381 3.98 3.28 19.11
N PHE A 382 4.66 3.89 18.16
CA PHE A 382 6.05 4.29 18.29
C PHE A 382 6.10 5.60 19.09
N ALA A 383 6.00 5.52 20.40
CA ALA A 383 6.23 6.66 21.29
C ALA A 383 7.66 6.64 21.81
#